data_1c76e248fb475124af9426abcf931a72
#
_entry.id   1c76e248fb475124af9426abcf931a72
#
_cell.length_a   1.000
_cell.length_b   1.000
_cell.length_c   1.000
_cell.angle_alpha   90.00
_cell.angle_beta   90.00
_cell.angle_gamma   90.00
#
_symmetry.space_group_name_H-M   'P 1'
#
loop_
_entity.id
_entity.type
_entity.pdbx_description
1 polymer ?
#
loop_
_entity_poly.entity_id
_entity_poly.type
_entity_poly.pdbx_seq_one_letter_code
_entity_poly.pdbx_strand_id
1 'polypeptide(L)'
;MVCSLDPTVPVIADADTGFGGPAMVARTVTQYARSGVAGLHIEDQVQTKRCGHLLGKQVVSREEFVTRIRAAVIARDSIPGGSDFVIIGRTDSAQVLGMEEAVIRLKLAADAGADVCFIEGVKSKELLESTVKALAPKPVSFKMSK
;
A
#
# COMPACT_ATOMS: atom_id res chain seq x y z
N MET A 1 13.81 -14.95 6.26
CA MET A 1 14.11 -16.20 5.48
C MET A 1 14.08 -15.95 3.99
N VAL A 2 13.04 -15.38 3.35
CA VAL A 2 13.07 -15.10 1.90
C VAL A 2 14.20 -14.16 1.52
N CYS A 3 14.33 -13.02 2.20
CA CYS A 3 15.37 -12.01 1.94
C CYS A 3 16.81 -12.50 2.18
N SER A 4 16.99 -13.61 2.87
CA SER A 4 18.32 -14.20 3.12
C SER A 4 18.75 -15.23 2.06
N LEU A 5 17.87 -15.57 1.12
CA LEU A 5 18.21 -16.49 0.02
C LEU A 5 19.13 -15.83 -1.01
N ASP A 6 18.82 -14.58 -1.35
CA ASP A 6 19.67 -13.74 -2.20
C ASP A 6 19.52 -12.29 -1.76
N PRO A 7 20.46 -11.71 -1.01
CA PRO A 7 20.38 -10.35 -0.50
C PRO A 7 20.51 -9.27 -1.59
N THR A 8 20.88 -9.65 -2.82
CA THR A 8 20.98 -8.71 -3.95
C THR A 8 19.63 -8.45 -4.62
N VAL A 9 18.64 -9.31 -4.37
CA VAL A 9 17.28 -9.17 -4.92
C VAL A 9 16.38 -8.49 -3.90
N PRO A 10 15.88 -7.25 -4.17
CA PRO A 10 14.97 -6.58 -3.27
C PRO A 10 13.62 -7.29 -3.20
N VAL A 11 13.12 -7.51 -1.97
CA VAL A 11 11.83 -8.14 -1.71
C VAL A 11 10.82 -7.09 -1.29
N ILE A 12 9.66 -7.06 -1.96
CA ILE A 12 8.48 -6.30 -1.53
C ILE A 12 7.48 -7.28 -0.92
N ALA A 13 7.04 -7.00 0.29
CA ALA A 13 6.12 -7.85 1.03
C ALA A 13 4.67 -7.34 0.97
N ASP A 14 3.73 -8.26 0.90
CA ASP A 14 2.32 -7.99 1.19
C ASP A 14 2.15 -7.96 2.73
N ALA A 15 1.73 -6.83 3.27
CA ALA A 15 1.43 -6.66 4.68
C ALA A 15 -0.07 -6.54 4.95
N ASP A 16 -0.91 -6.93 3.99
CA ASP A 16 -2.36 -6.86 4.10
C ASP A 16 -2.83 -5.46 4.59
N THR A 17 -3.54 -5.40 5.70
CA THR A 17 -4.00 -4.15 6.33
C THR A 17 -3.03 -3.61 7.38
N GLY A 18 -1.84 -4.23 7.52
CA GLY A 18 -0.85 -3.93 8.57
C GLY A 18 -1.07 -4.72 9.87
N PHE A 19 -1.99 -5.70 9.85
CA PHE A 19 -2.29 -6.66 10.93
C PHE A 19 -2.85 -6.04 12.22
N GLY A 20 -3.48 -4.87 12.14
CA GLY A 20 -4.14 -4.22 13.28
C GLY A 20 -4.22 -2.71 13.17
N GLY A 21 -4.38 -2.04 14.30
CA GLY A 21 -4.37 -0.58 14.39
C GLY A 21 -2.98 0.03 14.18
N PRO A 22 -2.84 1.37 14.27
CA PRO A 22 -1.61 2.10 13.95
C PRO A 22 -0.35 1.58 14.64
N ALA A 23 -0.46 1.15 15.91
CA ALA A 23 0.66 0.57 16.65
C ALA A 23 1.15 -0.77 16.05
N MET A 24 0.22 -1.59 15.55
CA MET A 24 0.57 -2.84 14.88
C MET A 24 1.17 -2.60 13.50
N VAL A 25 0.65 -1.64 12.75
CA VAL A 25 1.25 -1.20 11.48
C VAL A 25 2.70 -0.77 11.70
N ALA A 26 2.96 0.07 12.69
CA ALA A 26 4.30 0.53 13.03
C ALA A 26 5.24 -0.65 13.37
N ARG A 27 4.75 -1.60 14.17
CA ARG A 27 5.50 -2.82 14.52
C ARG A 27 5.80 -3.66 13.27
N THR A 28 4.83 -3.84 12.39
CA THR A 28 4.97 -4.61 11.13
C THR A 28 6.07 -4.01 10.26
N VAL A 29 6.03 -2.70 10.01
CA VAL A 29 7.06 -1.99 9.24
C VAL A 29 8.44 -2.19 9.84
N THR A 30 8.57 -1.97 11.15
CA THR A 30 9.87 -2.12 11.85
C THR A 30 10.42 -3.55 11.74
N GLN A 31 9.56 -4.55 11.91
CA GLN A 31 9.98 -5.95 11.83
C GLN A 31 10.38 -6.36 10.40
N TYR A 32 9.61 -5.93 9.39
CA TYR A 32 9.89 -6.26 8.00
C TYR A 32 11.19 -5.59 7.53
N ALA A 33 11.38 -4.32 7.83
CA ALA A 33 12.62 -3.60 7.52
C ALA A 33 13.84 -4.28 8.16
N ARG A 34 13.76 -4.65 9.46
CA ARG A 34 14.83 -5.37 10.16
C ARG A 34 15.10 -6.77 9.60
N SER A 35 14.13 -7.37 8.94
CA SER A 35 14.27 -8.68 8.28
C SER A 35 14.84 -8.60 6.86
N GLY A 36 15.23 -7.40 6.40
CA GLY A 36 15.83 -7.18 5.08
C GLY A 36 14.82 -7.04 3.95
N VAL A 37 13.53 -6.84 4.26
CA VAL A 37 12.51 -6.49 3.25
C VAL A 37 12.77 -5.08 2.76
N ALA A 38 12.73 -4.85 1.44
CA ALA A 38 12.99 -3.55 0.83
C ALA A 38 11.78 -2.61 0.86
N GLY A 39 10.58 -3.15 0.97
CA GLY A 39 9.36 -2.37 1.05
C GLY A 39 8.14 -3.27 1.28
N LEU A 40 7.02 -2.65 1.63
CA LEU A 40 5.75 -3.36 1.78
C LEU A 40 4.57 -2.53 1.26
N HIS A 41 3.49 -3.21 0.92
CA HIS A 41 2.22 -2.52 0.69
C HIS A 41 1.22 -2.78 1.81
N ILE A 42 0.44 -1.73 2.10
CA ILE A 42 -0.65 -1.74 3.08
C ILE A 42 -1.92 -1.30 2.36
N GLU A 43 -2.98 -2.09 2.50
CA GLU A 43 -4.25 -1.86 1.82
C GLU A 43 -5.32 -1.25 2.71
N ASP A 44 -6.35 -0.68 2.05
CA ASP A 44 -7.49 -0.02 2.68
C ASP A 44 -8.68 -0.95 2.99
N GLN A 45 -8.52 -2.26 2.88
CA GLN A 45 -9.59 -3.20 3.28
C GLN A 45 -9.80 -3.20 4.80
N VAL A 46 -10.99 -3.70 5.21
CA VAL A 46 -11.26 -4.01 6.62
C VAL A 46 -10.34 -5.12 7.11
N GLN A 47 -10.17 -5.25 8.45
CA GLN A 47 -9.24 -6.24 9.03
C GLN A 47 -9.57 -7.69 8.63
N THR A 48 -10.85 -8.01 8.43
CA THR A 48 -11.33 -9.30 7.92
C THR A 48 -11.33 -9.35 6.40
N LYS A 49 -10.25 -8.91 5.81
CA LYS A 49 -10.09 -8.67 4.38
C LYS A 49 -10.31 -9.93 3.52
N ARG A 50 -10.57 -9.71 2.23
CA ARG A 50 -10.65 -10.75 1.20
C ARG A 50 -9.53 -10.60 0.17
N CYS A 51 -9.21 -11.70 -0.53
CA CYS A 51 -8.27 -11.64 -1.64
C CYS A 51 -8.70 -10.59 -2.68
N GLY A 52 -7.74 -9.82 -3.21
CA GLY A 52 -7.96 -8.74 -4.17
C GLY A 52 -8.75 -9.13 -5.43
N HIS A 53 -8.80 -10.42 -5.78
CA HIS A 53 -9.58 -10.94 -6.91
C HIS A 53 -11.04 -11.28 -6.58
N LEU A 54 -11.39 -11.38 -5.28
CA LEU A 54 -12.74 -11.76 -4.88
C LEU A 54 -13.67 -10.56 -4.79
N LEU A 55 -14.96 -10.81 -5.07
CA LEU A 55 -16.03 -9.83 -4.83
C LEU A 55 -16.39 -9.76 -3.35
N GLY A 56 -17.13 -8.70 -2.97
CA GLY A 56 -17.61 -8.51 -1.60
C GLY A 56 -16.53 -8.00 -0.64
N LYS A 57 -15.52 -7.33 -1.16
CA LYS A 57 -14.57 -6.56 -0.35
C LYS A 57 -15.30 -5.44 0.40
N GLN A 58 -14.73 -5.07 1.53
CA GLN A 58 -15.12 -3.89 2.28
C GLN A 58 -13.87 -3.06 2.56
N VAL A 59 -13.98 -1.76 2.39
CA VAL A 59 -12.89 -0.84 2.64
C VAL A 59 -13.21 0.04 3.85
N VAL A 60 -12.17 0.43 4.57
CA VAL A 60 -12.27 1.35 5.70
C VAL A 60 -12.49 2.79 5.22
N SER A 61 -12.73 3.71 6.13
CA SER A 61 -12.81 5.14 5.80
C SER A 61 -11.48 5.65 5.24
N ARG A 62 -11.51 6.81 4.56
CA ARG A 62 -10.30 7.48 4.09
C ARG A 62 -9.36 7.81 5.24
N GLU A 63 -9.91 8.30 6.34
CA GLU A 63 -9.18 8.70 7.55
C GLU A 63 -8.44 7.52 8.18
N GLU A 64 -9.09 6.35 8.26
CA GLU A 64 -8.46 5.14 8.77
C GLU A 64 -7.33 4.67 7.86
N PHE A 65 -7.53 4.66 6.54
CA PHE A 65 -6.48 4.31 5.58
C PHE A 65 -5.28 5.26 5.69
N VAL A 66 -5.52 6.57 5.71
CA VAL A 66 -4.47 7.59 5.90
C VAL A 66 -3.72 7.38 7.22
N THR A 67 -4.43 7.02 8.27
CA THR A 67 -3.82 6.75 9.59
C THR A 67 -2.88 5.55 9.54
N ARG A 68 -3.25 4.48 8.81
CA ARG A 68 -2.36 3.33 8.58
C ARG A 68 -1.09 3.75 7.84
N ILE A 69 -1.21 4.51 6.77
CA ILE A 69 -0.06 4.99 5.97
C ILE A 69 0.85 5.89 6.82
N ARG A 70 0.28 6.84 7.57
CA ARG A 70 1.07 7.70 8.47
C ARG A 70 1.83 6.90 9.52
N ALA A 71 1.20 5.91 10.14
CA ALA A 71 1.86 5.03 11.10
C ALA A 71 3.03 4.26 10.47
N ALA A 72 2.87 3.79 9.24
CA ALA A 72 3.92 3.12 8.49
C ALA A 72 5.10 4.06 8.20
N VAL A 73 4.83 5.27 7.72
CA VAL A 73 5.85 6.29 7.41
C VAL A 73 6.62 6.71 8.66
N ILE A 74 5.92 7.02 9.76
CA ILE A 74 6.55 7.38 11.04
C ILE A 74 7.44 6.24 11.55
N ALA A 75 6.99 4.99 11.45
CA ALA A 75 7.77 3.84 11.87
C ALA A 75 9.04 3.67 11.03
N ARG A 76 8.94 3.79 9.69
CA ARG A 76 10.08 3.76 8.79
C ARG A 76 11.10 4.84 9.15
N ASP A 77 10.65 6.07 9.29
CA ASP A 77 11.51 7.24 9.54
C ASP A 77 12.18 7.18 10.91
N SER A 78 11.62 6.40 11.83
CA SER A 78 12.18 6.14 13.16
C SER A 78 13.26 5.05 13.20
N ILE A 79 13.48 4.32 12.09
CA ILE A 79 14.51 3.28 12.02
C ILE A 79 15.88 3.95 11.82
N PRO A 80 16.88 3.74 12.73
CA PRO A 80 18.20 4.31 12.57
C PRO A 80 18.86 3.90 11.25
N GLY A 81 19.21 4.87 10.40
CA GLY A 81 19.78 4.66 9.08
C GLY A 81 18.79 4.13 8.03
N GLY A 82 17.50 4.13 8.31
CA GLY A 82 16.53 3.33 7.60
C GLY A 82 15.52 4.07 6.74
N SER A 83 15.89 5.04 5.93
CA SER A 83 14.96 5.73 5.03
C SER A 83 14.72 5.04 3.67
N ASP A 84 15.46 3.99 3.34
CA ASP A 84 15.35 3.32 2.02
C ASP A 84 14.19 2.31 1.94
N PHE A 85 13.50 2.06 3.06
CA PHE A 85 12.35 1.16 3.07
C PHE A 85 11.13 1.79 2.41
N VAL A 86 10.59 1.15 1.37
CA VAL A 86 9.52 1.69 0.54
C VAL A 86 8.14 1.38 1.15
N ILE A 87 7.33 2.42 1.37
CA ILE A 87 5.93 2.29 1.77
C ILE A 87 5.03 2.44 0.55
N ILE A 88 4.26 1.40 0.24
CA ILE A 88 3.32 1.36 -0.87
C ILE A 88 1.89 1.42 -0.31
N GLY A 89 1.19 2.51 -0.61
CA GLY A 89 -0.24 2.63 -0.28
C GLY A 89 -1.08 1.92 -1.34
N ARG A 90 -1.78 0.86 -0.95
CA ARG A 90 -2.66 0.09 -1.85
C ARG A 90 -4.12 0.41 -1.58
N THR A 91 -4.89 0.55 -2.66
CA THR A 91 -6.35 0.63 -2.55
C THR A 91 -7.04 -0.50 -3.33
N ASP A 92 -8.01 -1.09 -2.69
CA ASP A 92 -8.96 -2.04 -3.27
C ASP A 92 -10.32 -1.39 -3.57
N SER A 93 -10.46 -0.10 -3.30
CA SER A 93 -11.72 0.64 -3.43
C SER A 93 -12.23 0.78 -4.86
N ALA A 94 -11.37 0.64 -5.87
CA ALA A 94 -11.79 0.74 -7.27
C ALA A 94 -12.95 -0.22 -7.63
N GLN A 95 -12.97 -1.41 -7.07
CA GLN A 95 -14.02 -2.41 -7.29
C GLN A 95 -15.27 -2.17 -6.41
N VAL A 96 -15.13 -1.46 -5.31
CA VAL A 96 -16.20 -1.28 -4.30
C VAL A 96 -16.89 0.06 -4.46
N LEU A 97 -16.12 1.12 -4.67
CA LEU A 97 -16.55 2.52 -4.65
C LEU A 97 -16.26 3.25 -5.97
N GLY A 98 -15.59 2.60 -6.92
CA GLY A 98 -15.24 3.16 -8.22
C GLY A 98 -13.85 3.79 -8.29
N MET A 99 -13.42 4.08 -9.52
CA MET A 99 -12.08 4.58 -9.83
C MET A 99 -11.79 5.96 -9.26
N GLU A 100 -12.79 6.84 -9.25
CA GLU A 100 -12.64 8.19 -8.71
C GLU A 100 -12.26 8.16 -7.22
N GLU A 101 -12.97 7.36 -6.43
CA GLU A 101 -12.67 7.17 -5.02
C GLU A 101 -11.28 6.56 -4.80
N ALA A 102 -10.90 5.60 -5.63
CA ALA A 102 -9.57 4.99 -5.55
C ALA A 102 -8.46 6.02 -5.78
N VAL A 103 -8.61 6.89 -6.76
CA VAL A 103 -7.65 7.98 -7.03
C VAL A 103 -7.57 8.97 -5.85
N ILE A 104 -8.72 9.33 -5.27
CA ILE A 104 -8.75 10.21 -4.08
C ILE A 104 -7.97 9.58 -2.93
N ARG A 105 -8.22 8.31 -2.62
CA ARG A 105 -7.52 7.57 -1.55
C ARG A 105 -6.01 7.50 -1.77
N LEU A 106 -5.60 7.22 -3.00
CA LEU A 106 -4.17 7.16 -3.34
C LEU A 106 -3.49 8.53 -3.26
N LYS A 107 -4.17 9.63 -3.61
CA LYS A 107 -3.66 10.98 -3.38
C LYS A 107 -3.45 11.24 -1.88
N LEU A 108 -4.43 10.90 -1.06
CA LEU A 108 -4.34 11.04 0.39
C LEU A 108 -3.21 10.17 0.98
N ALA A 109 -3.01 8.95 0.45
CA ALA A 109 -1.89 8.10 0.84
C ALA A 109 -0.53 8.70 0.44
N ALA A 110 -0.43 9.27 -0.76
CA ALA A 110 0.75 9.98 -1.24
C ALA A 110 1.08 11.20 -0.36
N ASP A 111 0.06 11.99 0.00
CA ASP A 111 0.18 13.15 0.90
C ASP A 111 0.55 12.73 2.32
N ALA A 112 0.15 11.53 2.74
CA ALA A 112 0.52 10.95 4.02
C ALA A 112 1.95 10.37 4.06
N GLY A 113 2.66 10.36 2.91
CA GLY A 113 4.05 9.96 2.78
C GLY A 113 4.29 8.60 2.13
N ALA A 114 3.28 7.95 1.53
CA ALA A 114 3.50 6.77 0.71
C ALA A 114 4.43 7.10 -0.47
N ASP A 115 5.38 6.20 -0.74
CA ASP A 115 6.37 6.37 -1.82
C ASP A 115 5.80 5.94 -3.17
N VAL A 116 4.96 4.90 -3.17
CA VAL A 116 4.32 4.31 -4.34
C VAL A 116 2.83 4.17 -4.09
N CYS A 117 2.03 4.41 -5.12
CA CYS A 117 0.59 4.18 -5.12
C CYS A 117 0.27 2.87 -5.85
N PHE A 118 -0.49 1.97 -5.21
CA PHE A 118 -0.90 0.71 -5.82
C PHE A 118 -2.43 0.66 -5.94
N ILE A 119 -2.91 0.48 -7.18
CA ILE A 119 -4.34 0.32 -7.46
C ILE A 119 -4.64 -1.13 -7.88
N GLU A 120 -5.55 -1.77 -7.15
CA GLU A 120 -6.00 -3.14 -7.42
C GLU A 120 -7.22 -3.11 -8.37
N GLY A 121 -7.23 -4.03 -9.36
CA GLY A 121 -8.42 -4.30 -10.16
C GLY A 121 -8.73 -3.27 -11.25
N VAL A 122 -7.74 -2.68 -11.86
CA VAL A 122 -7.90 -1.79 -13.03
C VAL A 122 -8.42 -2.60 -14.23
N LYS A 123 -9.45 -2.08 -14.91
CA LYS A 123 -10.17 -2.82 -15.97
C LYS A 123 -9.75 -2.42 -17.39
N SER A 124 -9.10 -1.29 -17.60
CA SER A 124 -8.64 -0.88 -18.91
C SER A 124 -7.35 -0.05 -18.86
N LYS A 125 -6.67 0.01 -19.99
CA LYS A 125 -5.45 0.80 -20.15
C LYS A 125 -5.73 2.30 -20.01
N GLU A 126 -6.84 2.78 -20.51
CA GLU A 126 -7.25 4.18 -20.46
C GLU A 126 -7.46 4.64 -19.00
N LEU A 127 -8.10 3.79 -18.19
CA LEU A 127 -8.26 4.04 -16.75
C LEU A 127 -6.90 4.08 -16.03
N LEU A 128 -5.97 3.21 -16.42
CA LEU A 128 -4.63 3.22 -15.87
C LEU A 128 -3.88 4.51 -16.24
N GLU A 129 -3.89 4.90 -17.51
CA GLU A 129 -3.22 6.12 -17.98
C GLU A 129 -3.76 7.38 -17.28
N SER A 130 -5.08 7.47 -17.10
CA SER A 130 -5.69 8.57 -16.36
C SER A 130 -5.30 8.57 -14.88
N THR A 131 -5.21 7.39 -14.26
CA THR A 131 -4.78 7.23 -12.87
C THR A 131 -3.32 7.66 -12.70
N VAL A 132 -2.42 7.21 -13.58
CA VAL A 132 -1.00 7.61 -13.54
C VAL A 132 -0.85 9.13 -13.66
N LYS A 133 -1.56 9.76 -14.60
CA LYS A 133 -1.57 11.23 -14.74
C LYS A 133 -2.07 11.94 -13.48
N ALA A 134 -3.13 11.41 -12.87
CA ALA A 134 -3.73 12.01 -11.67
C ALA A 134 -2.87 11.90 -10.42
N LEU A 135 -1.98 10.90 -10.35
CA LEU A 135 -1.11 10.62 -9.20
C LEU A 135 0.33 11.12 -9.39
N ALA A 136 0.66 11.65 -10.59
CA ALA A 136 1.99 12.19 -10.83
C ALA A 136 2.38 13.25 -9.78
N PRO A 137 3.64 13.29 -9.32
CA PRO A 137 4.80 12.52 -9.79
C PRO A 137 5.01 11.17 -9.11
N LYS A 138 4.06 10.68 -8.29
CA LYS A 138 4.21 9.41 -7.57
C LYS A 138 4.20 8.22 -8.54
N PRO A 139 5.09 7.24 -8.36
CA PRO A 139 5.04 5.98 -9.10
C PRO A 139 3.73 5.23 -8.82
N VAL A 140 3.20 4.59 -9.85
CA VAL A 140 1.96 3.80 -9.75
C VAL A 140 2.24 2.35 -10.10
N SER A 141 1.95 1.46 -9.16
CA SER A 141 1.84 0.03 -9.38
C SER A 141 0.36 -0.34 -9.57
N PHE A 142 0.09 -1.38 -10.33
CA PHE A 142 -1.28 -1.78 -10.62
C PHE A 142 -1.41 -3.28 -10.86
N LYS A 143 -2.63 -3.78 -10.68
CA LYS A 143 -3.00 -5.12 -11.11
C LYS A 143 -4.25 -5.04 -11.99
N MET A 144 -4.13 -5.57 -13.21
CA MET A 144 -5.28 -5.69 -14.11
C MET A 144 -6.20 -6.81 -13.64
N SER A 145 -7.50 -6.54 -13.58
CA SER A 145 -8.51 -7.59 -13.49
C SER A 145 -8.78 -8.14 -14.90
N LYS A 146 -8.92 -9.46 -15.01
CA LYS A 146 -9.39 -10.10 -16.23
C LYS A 146 -10.87 -9.82 -16.45
#